data_7cb7e75c4cf7e13a187490d86a9acc6b
#
_entry.id   7cb7e75c4cf7e13a187490d86a9acc6b
#
_cell.length_a   1.000
_cell.length_b   1.000
_cell.length_c   1.000
_cell.angle_alpha   90.00
_cell.angle_beta   90.00
_cell.angle_gamma   90.00
#
_symmetry.space_group_name_H-M   'P 1'
#
loop_
_entity.id
_entity.type
_entity.pdbx_description
1 polymer ?
#
loop_
_entity_poly.entity_id
_entity_poly.type
_entity_poly.pdbx_seq_one_letter_code
_entity_poly.pdbx_strand_id
1 'polypeptide(L)'
;NSNFIDDIGIYGKLKINENIIKNKQKYRKWIGKEYSIHGSISEKETNHDLTLLLGKTSFEVANELPDHWNGSIKKLELDLFGHGGWDNMHQFFKMLNGTIKYVILRNFEDLPEKFSSDEHNDIDILTNDTIIVPYVCMTSGNSPPKEKLPGSIKIGKEIALIDWKHPGDEYYDKRWYENILKKIVLHKNGFYVPSSEDYFYTLFYHAIFHKKKISDDYRKKLLKLANELFIANKLLTTD
;
A
#
# COMPACT_ATOMS: atom_id res chain seq x y z
N ASN A 1 -23.25 -6.24 -22.73
CA ASN A 1 -23.85 -5.59 -21.55
C ASN A 1 -23.22 -6.17 -20.30
N SER A 2 -22.42 -5.36 -19.61
CA SER A 2 -21.80 -5.74 -18.32
C SER A 2 -22.85 -5.57 -17.23
N ASN A 3 -23.31 -6.66 -16.61
CA ASN A 3 -24.17 -6.60 -15.44
C ASN A 3 -23.30 -6.41 -14.20
N PHE A 4 -23.19 -5.17 -13.73
CA PHE A 4 -22.54 -4.86 -12.47
C PHE A 4 -23.59 -4.81 -11.36
N ILE A 5 -23.32 -5.51 -10.27
CA ILE A 5 -24.12 -5.51 -9.04
C ILE A 5 -23.26 -5.02 -7.87
N ASP A 6 -23.89 -4.44 -6.87
CA ASP A 6 -23.21 -4.05 -5.63
C ASP A 6 -23.08 -5.29 -4.74
N ASP A 7 -21.87 -5.54 -4.22
CA ASP A 7 -21.59 -6.61 -3.28
C ASP A 7 -20.61 -6.15 -2.19
N ILE A 8 -20.59 -6.87 -1.08
CA ILE A 8 -19.66 -6.65 0.01
C ILE A 8 -18.63 -7.79 0.00
N GLY A 9 -17.54 -7.57 -0.74
CA GLY A 9 -16.40 -8.49 -0.76
C GLY A 9 -15.37 -8.20 0.30
N ILE A 10 -14.25 -8.93 0.25
CA ILE A 10 -13.08 -8.73 1.15
C ILE A 10 -12.51 -7.30 1.08
N TYR A 11 -12.75 -6.58 0.00
CA TYR A 11 -12.33 -5.20 -0.22
C TYR A 11 -13.43 -4.17 0.13
N GLY A 12 -14.50 -4.55 0.85
CA GLY A 12 -15.65 -3.71 1.18
C GLY A 12 -16.71 -3.67 0.08
N LYS A 13 -17.52 -2.59 0.02
CA LYS A 13 -18.53 -2.41 -1.04
C LYS A 13 -17.86 -2.24 -2.40
N LEU A 14 -18.16 -3.13 -3.33
CA LEU A 14 -17.62 -3.16 -4.68
C LEU A 14 -18.73 -3.36 -5.70
N LYS A 15 -18.51 -2.81 -6.90
CA LYS A 15 -19.26 -3.22 -8.09
C LYS A 15 -18.59 -4.43 -8.69
N ILE A 16 -19.30 -5.55 -8.74
CA ILE A 16 -18.80 -6.82 -9.26
C ILE A 16 -19.53 -7.19 -10.55
N ASN A 17 -18.81 -7.85 -11.45
CA ASN A 17 -19.37 -8.27 -12.73
C ASN A 17 -20.02 -9.66 -12.57
N GLU A 18 -21.35 -9.70 -12.53
CA GLU A 18 -22.14 -10.91 -12.35
C GLU A 18 -21.88 -11.95 -13.46
N ASN A 19 -21.64 -11.52 -14.70
CA ASN A 19 -21.38 -12.43 -15.81
C ASN A 19 -20.06 -13.20 -15.61
N ILE A 20 -19.02 -12.54 -15.06
CA ILE A 20 -17.75 -13.20 -14.76
C ILE A 20 -17.96 -14.24 -13.67
N ILE A 21 -18.73 -13.93 -12.61
CA ILE A 21 -19.05 -14.88 -11.55
C ILE A 21 -19.75 -16.11 -12.11
N LYS A 22 -20.82 -15.92 -12.90
CA LYS A 22 -21.58 -17.01 -13.52
C LYS A 22 -20.72 -17.88 -14.42
N ASN A 23 -19.88 -17.27 -15.27
CA ASN A 23 -18.98 -18.00 -16.15
C ASN A 23 -17.90 -18.76 -15.37
N LYS A 24 -17.30 -18.15 -14.35
CA LYS A 24 -16.32 -18.81 -13.47
C LYS A 24 -16.90 -20.04 -12.79
N GLN A 25 -18.13 -19.95 -12.26
CA GLN A 25 -18.84 -21.08 -11.66
C GLN A 25 -19.16 -22.19 -12.69
N LYS A 26 -19.63 -21.80 -13.88
CA LYS A 26 -19.91 -22.74 -14.97
C LYS A 26 -18.68 -23.53 -15.38
N TYR A 27 -17.55 -22.87 -15.61
CA TYR A 27 -16.31 -23.54 -16.01
C TYR A 27 -15.73 -24.42 -14.90
N ARG A 28 -15.79 -23.97 -13.63
CA ARG A 28 -15.39 -24.78 -12.47
C ARG A 28 -16.20 -26.08 -12.37
N LYS A 29 -17.53 -25.99 -12.60
CA LYS A 29 -18.41 -27.15 -12.65
C LYS A 29 -18.04 -28.12 -13.77
N TRP A 30 -17.68 -27.63 -14.95
CA TRP A 30 -17.25 -28.48 -16.06
C TRP A 30 -15.95 -29.23 -15.78
N ILE A 31 -15.00 -28.58 -15.12
CA ILE A 31 -13.69 -29.15 -14.78
C ILE A 31 -13.78 -30.05 -13.54
N GLY A 32 -14.83 -29.91 -12.71
CA GLY A 32 -14.96 -30.63 -11.46
C GLY A 32 -13.98 -30.20 -10.35
N LYS A 33 -13.36 -29.04 -10.49
CA LYS A 33 -12.39 -28.48 -9.51
C LYS A 33 -12.73 -27.02 -9.21
N GLU A 34 -12.91 -26.71 -7.92
CA GLU A 34 -13.41 -25.41 -7.46
C GLU A 34 -12.45 -24.23 -7.74
N TYR A 35 -11.15 -24.45 -7.66
CA TYR A 35 -10.13 -23.40 -7.85
C TYR A 35 -9.38 -23.46 -9.18
N SER A 36 -9.89 -24.22 -10.15
CA SER A 36 -9.20 -24.45 -11.44
C SER A 36 -9.22 -23.23 -12.38
N ILE A 37 -10.14 -22.30 -12.17
CA ILE A 37 -10.28 -21.10 -12.97
C ILE A 37 -10.43 -19.89 -12.04
N HIS A 38 -9.59 -18.89 -12.27
CA HIS A 38 -9.73 -17.57 -11.69
C HIS A 38 -10.18 -16.57 -12.75
N GLY A 39 -10.90 -15.55 -12.32
CA GLY A 39 -11.27 -14.38 -13.10
C GLY A 39 -11.64 -13.28 -12.13
N SER A 40 -10.97 -12.14 -12.23
CA SER A 40 -11.22 -10.99 -11.39
C SER A 40 -12.64 -10.47 -11.63
N ILE A 41 -13.41 -10.29 -10.57
CA ILE A 41 -14.83 -9.94 -10.64
C ILE A 41 -15.09 -8.44 -10.48
N SER A 42 -14.09 -7.67 -10.06
CA SER A 42 -14.16 -6.22 -9.87
C SER A 42 -12.95 -5.54 -10.48
N GLU A 43 -13.05 -4.24 -10.74
CA GLU A 43 -11.93 -3.42 -11.18
C GLU A 43 -10.79 -3.43 -10.16
N LYS A 44 -11.12 -3.37 -8.87
CA LYS A 44 -10.12 -3.40 -7.80
C LYS A 44 -9.34 -4.71 -7.78
N GLU A 45 -10.02 -5.85 -7.89
CA GLU A 45 -9.39 -7.17 -7.98
C GLU A 45 -8.54 -7.28 -9.24
N THR A 46 -9.03 -6.81 -10.38
CA THR A 46 -8.28 -6.79 -11.64
C THR A 46 -7.00 -5.98 -11.51
N ASN A 47 -7.10 -4.77 -10.93
CA ASN A 47 -5.93 -3.92 -10.73
C ASN A 47 -4.91 -4.55 -9.76
N HIS A 48 -5.38 -5.18 -8.68
CA HIS A 48 -4.55 -5.93 -7.74
C HIS A 48 -3.79 -7.06 -8.45
N ASP A 49 -4.51 -7.92 -9.17
CA ASP A 49 -3.92 -9.09 -9.82
C ASP A 49 -2.92 -8.68 -10.91
N LEU A 50 -3.25 -7.69 -11.74
CA LEU A 50 -2.34 -7.20 -12.79
C LEU A 50 -1.11 -6.51 -12.22
N THR A 51 -1.26 -5.75 -11.13
CA THR A 51 -0.12 -5.12 -10.46
C THR A 51 0.81 -6.18 -9.88
N LEU A 52 0.25 -7.19 -9.21
CA LEU A 52 1.03 -8.26 -8.59
C LEU A 52 1.76 -9.12 -9.62
N LEU A 53 1.11 -9.43 -10.75
CA LEU A 53 1.66 -10.33 -11.76
C LEU A 53 2.58 -9.61 -12.76
N LEU A 54 2.25 -8.38 -13.16
CA LEU A 54 2.88 -7.68 -14.27
C LEU A 54 3.50 -6.32 -13.90
N GLY A 55 3.29 -5.84 -12.67
CA GLY A 55 3.66 -4.47 -12.29
C GLY A 55 2.91 -3.39 -13.05
N LYS A 56 1.72 -3.71 -13.57
CA LYS A 56 0.90 -2.82 -14.38
C LYS A 56 -0.49 -2.65 -13.81
N THR A 57 -1.01 -1.44 -13.87
CA THR A 57 -2.40 -1.16 -13.54
C THR A 57 -3.34 -1.71 -14.62
N SER A 58 -4.62 -1.89 -14.29
CA SER A 58 -5.66 -2.27 -15.26
C SER A 58 -5.76 -1.28 -16.43
N PHE A 59 -5.56 0.01 -16.15
CA PHE A 59 -5.54 1.07 -17.17
C PHE A 59 -4.35 0.92 -18.14
N GLU A 60 -3.14 0.67 -17.62
CA GLU A 60 -1.95 0.46 -18.46
C GLU A 60 -2.11 -0.76 -19.35
N VAL A 61 -2.63 -1.87 -18.79
CA VAL A 61 -2.88 -3.09 -19.59
C VAL A 61 -3.95 -2.85 -20.65
N ALA A 62 -5.04 -2.15 -20.31
CA ALA A 62 -6.10 -1.86 -21.26
C ALA A 62 -5.59 -1.04 -22.47
N ASN A 63 -4.68 -0.09 -22.23
CA ASN A 63 -4.09 0.73 -23.31
C ASN A 63 -3.11 -0.06 -24.20
N GLU A 64 -2.59 -1.18 -23.74
CA GLU A 64 -1.69 -2.06 -24.51
C GLU A 64 -2.45 -3.12 -25.32
N LEU A 65 -3.73 -3.34 -25.01
CA LEU A 65 -4.53 -4.35 -25.69
C LEU A 65 -5.15 -3.76 -26.96
N PRO A 66 -5.27 -4.56 -28.03
CA PRO A 66 -6.04 -4.15 -29.21
C PRO A 66 -7.53 -4.05 -28.88
N ASP A 67 -8.27 -3.19 -29.60
CA ASP A 67 -9.72 -3.01 -29.42
C ASP A 67 -10.50 -4.32 -29.52
N HIS A 68 -10.00 -5.26 -30.33
CA HIS A 68 -10.59 -6.58 -30.50
C HIS A 68 -9.53 -7.67 -30.34
N TRP A 69 -9.85 -8.70 -29.58
CA TRP A 69 -9.00 -9.87 -29.48
C TRP A 69 -8.90 -10.62 -30.81
N ASN A 70 -7.70 -10.78 -31.31
CA ASN A 70 -7.39 -11.46 -32.59
C ASN A 70 -7.11 -12.97 -32.45
N GLY A 71 -7.42 -13.56 -31.28
CA GLY A 71 -7.15 -14.98 -31.00
C GLY A 71 -5.74 -15.28 -30.51
N SER A 72 -4.84 -14.29 -30.45
CA SER A 72 -3.47 -14.50 -29.96
C SER A 72 -3.42 -14.71 -28.43
N ILE A 73 -2.51 -15.59 -28.01
CA ILE A 73 -2.23 -15.86 -26.60
C ILE A 73 -0.77 -15.55 -26.35
N LYS A 74 -0.52 -14.61 -25.41
CA LYS A 74 0.82 -14.30 -24.94
C LYS A 74 1.11 -15.19 -23.73
N LYS A 75 2.10 -16.09 -23.85
CA LYS A 75 2.63 -16.84 -22.72
C LYS A 75 3.72 -16.02 -22.04
N LEU A 76 3.67 -15.94 -20.73
CA LEU A 76 4.66 -15.26 -19.91
C LEU A 76 5.18 -16.27 -18.88
N GLU A 77 6.49 -16.34 -18.72
CA GLU A 77 7.19 -17.08 -17.66
C GLU A 77 7.90 -16.03 -16.80
N LEU A 78 7.21 -15.55 -15.79
CA LEU A 78 7.66 -14.46 -14.93
C LEU A 78 7.38 -14.83 -13.47
N ASP A 79 8.27 -14.41 -12.59
CA ASP A 79 7.97 -14.33 -11.16
C ASP A 79 7.02 -13.15 -10.89
N LEU A 80 6.50 -13.07 -9.68
CA LEU A 80 5.71 -11.94 -9.25
C LEU A 80 6.52 -10.65 -9.34
N PHE A 81 5.87 -9.56 -9.69
CA PHE A 81 6.51 -8.25 -9.78
C PHE A 81 7.14 -7.86 -8.44
N GLY A 82 8.42 -7.51 -8.47
CA GLY A 82 9.21 -7.22 -7.26
C GLY A 82 9.84 -8.45 -6.60
N HIS A 83 9.70 -9.66 -7.20
CA HIS A 83 10.43 -10.82 -6.73
C HIS A 83 11.95 -10.55 -6.76
N GLY A 84 12.60 -10.73 -5.60
CA GLY A 84 14.04 -10.44 -5.46
C GLY A 84 14.41 -8.97 -5.26
N GLY A 85 13.45 -8.07 -5.19
CA GLY A 85 13.62 -6.63 -4.93
C GLY A 85 13.04 -5.74 -6.03
N TRP A 86 13.27 -4.45 -5.90
CA TRP A 86 12.73 -3.39 -6.74
C TRP A 86 13.87 -2.62 -7.40
N ASP A 87 13.71 -2.16 -8.63
CA ASP A 87 14.73 -1.33 -9.28
C ASP A 87 14.85 0.04 -8.61
N ASN A 88 13.72 0.57 -8.13
CA ASN A 88 13.62 1.84 -7.44
C ASN A 88 12.37 1.89 -6.54
N MET A 89 12.31 2.90 -5.68
CA MET A 89 11.23 3.07 -4.72
C MET A 89 9.86 3.35 -5.39
N HIS A 90 9.82 3.92 -6.59
CA HIS A 90 8.57 4.12 -7.32
C HIS A 90 7.89 2.79 -7.68
N GLN A 91 8.68 1.77 -8.07
CA GLN A 91 8.13 0.44 -8.34
C GLN A 91 7.53 -0.18 -7.08
N PHE A 92 8.19 -0.03 -5.94
CA PHE A 92 7.66 -0.48 -4.66
C PHE A 92 6.34 0.21 -4.31
N PHE A 93 6.27 1.53 -4.41
CA PHE A 93 5.03 2.27 -4.16
C PHE A 93 3.93 1.91 -5.18
N LYS A 94 4.29 1.70 -6.44
CA LYS A 94 3.33 1.23 -7.45
C LYS A 94 2.71 -0.11 -7.06
N MET A 95 3.51 -1.05 -6.54
CA MET A 95 3.01 -2.32 -6.02
C MET A 95 2.06 -2.10 -4.83
N LEU A 96 2.47 -1.32 -3.84
CA LEU A 96 1.64 -1.04 -2.68
C LEU A 96 0.31 -0.37 -3.08
N ASN A 97 0.35 0.61 -3.98
CA ASN A 97 -0.84 1.33 -4.47
C ASN A 97 -1.86 0.41 -5.13
N GLY A 98 -1.39 -0.60 -5.86
CA GLY A 98 -2.25 -1.55 -6.57
C GLY A 98 -2.76 -2.70 -5.71
N THR A 99 -2.12 -2.99 -4.58
CA THR A 99 -2.35 -4.24 -3.84
C THR A 99 -2.91 -4.07 -2.44
N ILE A 100 -2.45 -3.08 -1.67
CA ILE A 100 -2.85 -2.89 -0.28
C ILE A 100 -3.31 -1.47 0.00
N LYS A 101 -4.04 -1.31 1.10
CA LYS A 101 -4.34 0.01 1.65
C LYS A 101 -3.28 0.36 2.69
N TYR A 102 -2.56 1.44 2.46
CA TYR A 102 -1.45 1.85 3.31
C TYR A 102 -1.30 3.36 3.40
N VAL A 103 -0.48 3.81 4.33
CA VAL A 103 -0.04 5.21 4.44
C VAL A 103 1.36 5.27 5.05
N ILE A 104 2.23 6.13 4.52
CA ILE A 104 3.52 6.44 5.12
C ILE A 104 3.31 7.50 6.18
N LEU A 105 3.56 7.16 7.45
CA LEU A 105 3.15 7.99 8.58
C LEU A 105 3.97 9.27 8.75
N ARG A 106 5.27 9.23 8.45
CA ARG A 106 6.19 10.36 8.68
C ARG A 106 7.48 10.23 7.88
N ASN A 107 8.28 11.30 7.83
CA ASN A 107 9.59 11.37 7.17
C ASN A 107 9.54 11.02 5.68
N PHE A 108 8.44 11.41 5.02
CA PHE A 108 8.18 11.09 3.62
C PHE A 108 8.53 12.23 2.66
N GLU A 109 9.04 13.36 3.16
CA GLU A 109 9.25 14.57 2.37
C GLU A 109 10.28 14.37 1.26
N ASP A 110 11.30 13.55 1.52
CA ASP A 110 12.38 13.24 0.58
C ASP A 110 12.17 11.94 -0.21
N LEU A 111 11.08 11.21 0.07
CA LEU A 111 10.72 10.01 -0.68
C LEU A 111 10.19 10.38 -2.08
N PRO A 112 10.48 9.57 -3.10
CA PRO A 112 11.17 8.29 -3.10
C PRO A 112 12.69 8.36 -3.32
N GLU A 113 13.28 9.55 -3.48
CA GLU A 113 14.68 9.73 -3.86
C GLU A 113 15.65 9.37 -2.73
N LYS A 114 15.24 9.66 -1.48
CA LYS A 114 16.02 9.33 -0.28
C LYS A 114 15.17 8.54 0.69
N PHE A 115 15.51 7.29 0.91
CA PHE A 115 14.82 6.37 1.81
C PHE A 115 15.71 5.83 2.94
N SER A 116 16.95 6.29 3.01
CA SER A 116 17.89 6.03 4.09
C SER A 116 18.66 7.30 4.38
N SER A 117 18.71 7.71 5.64
CA SER A 117 19.54 8.82 6.12
C SER A 117 20.12 8.45 7.48
N ASP A 118 21.18 9.15 7.92
CA ASP A 118 21.81 8.91 9.22
C ASP A 118 20.86 9.18 10.40
N GLU A 119 19.82 10.00 10.18
CA GLU A 119 18.85 10.37 11.21
C GLU A 119 17.56 9.55 11.18
N HIS A 120 17.17 9.02 10.00
CA HIS A 120 15.93 8.28 9.77
C HIS A 120 16.20 7.10 8.86
N ASN A 121 16.35 5.91 9.45
CA ASN A 121 16.76 4.70 8.74
C ASN A 121 15.60 3.81 8.32
N ASP A 122 14.37 4.12 8.74
CA ASP A 122 13.18 3.30 8.49
C ASP A 122 12.02 4.11 7.92
N ILE A 123 11.25 3.46 7.07
CA ILE A 123 10.00 3.99 6.52
C ILE A 123 8.85 3.43 7.35
N ASP A 124 8.17 4.30 8.09
CA ASP A 124 7.00 3.91 8.90
C ASP A 124 5.76 3.77 8.01
N ILE A 125 5.29 2.56 7.80
CA ILE A 125 4.12 2.27 6.97
C ILE A 125 2.99 1.69 7.82
N LEU A 126 1.84 2.36 7.83
CA LEU A 126 0.61 1.86 8.43
C LEU A 126 -0.23 1.13 7.38
N THR A 127 -0.70 -0.07 7.72
CA THR A 127 -1.66 -0.83 6.92
C THR A 127 -2.56 -1.68 7.81
N ASN A 128 -3.72 -2.08 7.30
CA ASN A 128 -4.56 -3.12 7.89
C ASN A 128 -4.47 -4.47 7.11
N ASP A 129 -3.68 -4.52 6.05
CA ASP A 129 -3.56 -5.67 5.15
C ASP A 129 -2.36 -6.56 5.49
N THR A 130 -2.13 -6.82 6.80
CA THR A 130 -0.94 -7.53 7.31
C THR A 130 -0.74 -8.93 6.73
N ILE A 131 -1.80 -9.60 6.32
CA ILE A 131 -1.74 -10.93 5.70
C ILE A 131 -1.12 -10.87 4.30
N ILE A 132 -1.37 -9.79 3.55
CA ILE A 132 -0.93 -9.64 2.15
C ILE A 132 0.48 -9.05 2.06
N VAL A 133 0.87 -8.18 3.00
CA VAL A 133 2.18 -7.51 3.02
C VAL A 133 3.36 -8.46 2.76
N PRO A 134 3.48 -9.63 3.42
CA PRO A 134 4.61 -10.54 3.16
C PRO A 134 4.70 -11.02 1.72
N TYR A 135 3.57 -11.12 1.01
CA TYR A 135 3.52 -11.57 -0.38
C TYR A 135 3.83 -10.45 -1.37
N VAL A 136 3.40 -9.22 -1.08
CA VAL A 136 3.65 -8.07 -1.96
C VAL A 136 5.02 -7.43 -1.74
N CYS A 137 5.66 -7.70 -0.60
CA CYS A 137 6.99 -7.21 -0.26
C CYS A 137 8.06 -8.31 -0.33
N MET A 138 7.88 -9.34 -1.18
CA MET A 138 8.80 -10.47 -1.27
C MET A 138 10.23 -10.01 -1.55
N THR A 139 11.07 -10.08 -0.52
CA THR A 139 12.45 -9.57 -0.55
C THR A 139 13.50 -10.63 -0.82
N SER A 140 13.14 -11.90 -0.74
CA SER A 140 14.06 -13.03 -1.01
C SER A 140 13.23 -14.29 -1.25
N GLY A 141 13.60 -15.11 -2.20
CA GLY A 141 12.91 -16.31 -2.68
C GLY A 141 12.51 -17.38 -1.65
N ASN A 142 12.56 -17.06 -0.38
CA ASN A 142 12.03 -17.85 0.70
C ASN A 142 10.66 -17.30 1.08
N SER A 143 9.67 -18.19 1.22
CA SER A 143 8.37 -17.84 1.76
C SER A 143 8.55 -17.03 3.05
N PRO A 144 7.94 -15.85 3.17
CA PRO A 144 8.06 -15.07 4.39
C PRO A 144 7.54 -15.90 5.57
N PRO A 145 8.18 -15.82 6.73
CA PRO A 145 7.66 -16.48 7.92
C PRO A 145 6.23 -16.00 8.14
N LYS A 146 5.29 -16.90 8.34
CA LYS A 146 3.85 -16.64 8.44
C LYS A 146 3.45 -15.61 9.50
N GLU A 147 4.38 -15.17 10.33
CA GLU A 147 4.12 -14.38 11.55
C GLU A 147 4.89 -13.06 11.64
N LYS A 148 5.74 -12.71 10.65
CA LYS A 148 6.48 -11.44 10.69
C LYS A 148 6.34 -10.66 9.40
N LEU A 149 5.97 -9.40 9.53
CA LEU A 149 6.05 -8.45 8.44
C LEU A 149 7.53 -8.21 8.07
N PRO A 150 7.87 -8.02 6.78
CA PRO A 150 9.24 -7.81 6.37
C PRO A 150 9.78 -6.49 6.92
N GLY A 151 10.86 -6.55 7.70
CA GLY A 151 11.52 -5.35 8.27
C GLY A 151 12.40 -4.60 7.28
N SER A 152 12.57 -5.11 6.05
CA SER A 152 13.38 -4.47 5.02
C SER A 152 12.98 -4.92 3.62
N ILE A 153 13.27 -4.07 2.64
CA ILE A 153 13.12 -4.37 1.21
C ILE A 153 14.39 -3.99 0.47
N LYS A 154 14.67 -4.71 -0.63
CA LYS A 154 15.79 -4.39 -1.51
C LYS A 154 15.34 -3.40 -2.59
N ILE A 155 16.04 -2.28 -2.72
CA ILE A 155 15.82 -1.24 -3.73
C ILE A 155 17.12 -1.06 -4.51
N GLY A 156 17.17 -1.55 -5.75
CA GLY A 156 18.41 -1.58 -6.52
C GLY A 156 19.52 -2.34 -5.79
N LYS A 157 20.57 -1.63 -5.38
CA LYS A 157 21.70 -2.17 -4.59
C LYS A 157 21.59 -1.90 -3.09
N GLU A 158 20.59 -1.15 -2.67
CA GLU A 158 20.42 -0.68 -1.29
C GLU A 158 19.32 -1.48 -0.57
N ILE A 159 19.32 -1.38 0.74
CA ILE A 159 18.27 -1.94 1.62
C ILE A 159 17.54 -0.79 2.28
N ALA A 160 16.24 -0.72 2.05
CA ALA A 160 15.36 0.18 2.79
C ALA A 160 14.75 -0.56 3.99
N LEU A 161 14.86 0.01 5.18
CA LEU A 161 14.22 -0.52 6.38
C LEU A 161 12.76 -0.08 6.40
N ILE A 162 11.88 -1.00 6.79
CA ILE A 162 10.43 -0.75 6.88
C ILE A 162 9.97 -1.08 8.30
N ASP A 163 9.30 -0.14 8.93
CA ASP A 163 8.60 -0.34 10.19
C ASP A 163 7.08 -0.34 9.94
N TRP A 164 6.49 -1.54 9.97
CA TRP A 164 5.06 -1.71 9.76
C TRP A 164 4.27 -1.45 11.02
N LYS A 165 3.28 -0.57 10.91
CA LYS A 165 2.27 -0.33 11.93
C LYS A 165 0.93 -0.90 11.47
N HIS A 166 0.17 -1.46 12.41
CA HIS A 166 -1.14 -2.04 12.10
C HIS A 166 -2.07 -2.02 13.32
N PRO A 167 -3.39 -2.04 13.12
CA PRO A 167 -4.33 -2.14 14.23
C PRO A 167 -4.06 -3.38 15.08
N GLY A 168 -3.73 -3.17 16.36
CA GLY A 168 -3.40 -4.24 17.31
C GLY A 168 -1.92 -4.37 17.64
N ASP A 169 -1.03 -3.53 17.10
CA ASP A 169 0.39 -3.45 17.48
C ASP A 169 0.63 -2.60 18.76
N GLU A 170 -0.45 -2.06 19.33
CA GLU A 170 -0.45 -1.22 20.54
C GLU A 170 0.32 0.11 20.41
N TYR A 171 0.75 0.49 19.19
CA TYR A 171 1.45 1.74 18.97
C TYR A 171 0.50 2.95 19.00
N TYR A 172 -0.66 2.84 18.34
CA TYR A 172 -1.76 3.80 18.41
C TYR A 172 -3.07 3.10 18.81
N ASP A 173 -4.05 3.86 19.30
CA ASP A 173 -5.43 3.37 19.44
C ASP A 173 -5.98 2.84 18.11
N LYS A 174 -6.66 1.70 18.17
CA LYS A 174 -7.22 1.04 16.98
C LYS A 174 -8.12 1.94 16.14
N ARG A 175 -8.96 2.76 16.77
CA ARG A 175 -9.88 3.67 16.06
C ARG A 175 -9.10 4.77 15.35
N TRP A 176 -7.98 5.20 15.93
CA TRP A 176 -7.13 6.20 15.30
C TRP A 176 -6.45 5.63 14.05
N TYR A 177 -5.91 4.43 14.07
CA TYR A 177 -5.42 3.73 12.88
C TYR A 177 -6.47 3.67 11.77
N GLU A 178 -7.69 3.23 12.11
CA GLU A 178 -8.79 3.13 11.16
C GLU A 178 -9.16 4.49 10.56
N ASN A 179 -9.14 5.55 11.35
CA ASN A 179 -9.43 6.91 10.89
C ASN A 179 -8.36 7.44 9.95
N ILE A 180 -7.07 7.24 10.27
CA ILE A 180 -5.95 7.61 9.38
C ILE A 180 -6.13 6.91 8.02
N LEU A 181 -6.35 5.59 8.01
CA LEU A 181 -6.54 4.82 6.79
C LEU A 181 -7.80 5.22 5.98
N LYS A 182 -8.80 5.86 6.60
CA LYS A 182 -9.98 6.38 5.89
C LYS A 182 -9.71 7.69 5.17
N LYS A 183 -8.74 8.50 5.65
CA LYS A 183 -8.46 9.87 5.20
C LYS A 183 -7.10 10.00 4.49
N ILE A 184 -6.58 8.90 3.91
CA ILE A 184 -5.30 8.90 3.21
C ILE A 184 -5.32 9.86 2.02
N VAL A 185 -4.21 10.53 1.78
CA VAL A 185 -4.00 11.51 0.71
C VAL A 185 -2.91 11.02 -0.22
N LEU A 186 -3.13 11.10 -1.53
CA LEU A 186 -2.09 10.78 -2.50
C LEU A 186 -1.06 11.91 -2.52
N HIS A 187 0.18 11.59 -2.17
CA HIS A 187 1.30 12.52 -2.26
C HIS A 187 1.68 12.75 -3.74
N LYS A 188 2.21 13.96 -4.05
CA LYS A 188 2.64 14.32 -5.41
C LYS A 188 3.63 13.33 -6.05
N ASN A 189 4.39 12.61 -5.25
CA ASN A 189 5.38 11.61 -5.67
C ASN A 189 4.79 10.19 -5.79
N GLY A 190 3.45 10.02 -5.73
CA GLY A 190 2.79 8.78 -6.10
C GLY A 190 2.65 7.73 -4.99
N PHE A 191 2.69 8.11 -3.73
CA PHE A 191 2.40 7.23 -2.58
C PHE A 191 1.39 7.88 -1.62
N TYR A 192 0.84 7.13 -0.68
CA TYR A 192 -0.16 7.65 0.25
C TYR A 192 0.44 8.12 1.56
N VAL A 193 -0.04 9.29 2.04
CA VAL A 193 0.33 9.94 3.30
C VAL A 193 -0.91 10.27 4.13
N PRO A 194 -0.78 10.54 5.45
CA PRO A 194 -1.89 11.00 6.26
C PRO A 194 -2.43 12.36 5.77
N SER A 195 -3.65 12.71 6.17
CA SER A 195 -4.08 14.11 6.11
C SER A 195 -3.13 15.00 6.93
N SER A 196 -3.05 16.29 6.64
CA SER A 196 -2.20 17.22 7.42
C SER A 196 -2.52 17.17 8.90
N GLU A 197 -3.78 17.04 9.27
CA GLU A 197 -4.23 16.90 10.66
C GLU A 197 -3.70 15.60 11.30
N ASP A 198 -3.91 14.46 10.64
CA ASP A 198 -3.42 13.18 11.15
C ASP A 198 -1.88 13.14 11.18
N TYR A 199 -1.21 13.79 10.21
CA TYR A 199 0.24 13.92 10.21
C TYR A 199 0.73 14.73 11.40
N PHE A 200 0.11 15.87 11.70
CA PHE A 200 0.45 16.66 12.88
C PHE A 200 0.35 15.84 14.16
N TYR A 201 -0.79 15.18 14.40
CA TYR A 201 -1.01 14.43 15.63
C TYR A 201 -0.13 13.18 15.73
N THR A 202 0.10 12.44 14.66
CA THR A 202 0.97 11.26 14.69
C THR A 202 2.43 11.63 14.93
N LEU A 203 2.91 12.72 14.33
CA LEU A 203 4.25 13.24 14.56
C LEU A 203 4.43 13.76 15.99
N PHE A 204 3.46 14.52 16.50
CA PHE A 204 3.46 15.03 17.87
C PHE A 204 3.45 13.88 18.90
N TYR A 205 2.57 12.90 18.70
CA TYR A 205 2.50 11.72 19.56
C TYR A 205 3.83 10.96 19.57
N HIS A 206 4.42 10.71 18.41
CA HIS A 206 5.70 10.05 18.30
C HIS A 206 6.82 10.81 19.06
N ALA A 207 6.88 12.13 18.89
CA ALA A 207 7.88 12.95 19.54
C ALA A 207 7.77 12.90 21.08
N ILE A 208 6.55 12.98 21.62
CA ILE A 208 6.31 13.05 23.07
C ILE A 208 6.41 11.68 23.72
N PHE A 209 5.73 10.66 23.18
CA PHE A 209 5.59 9.37 23.85
C PHE A 209 6.73 8.40 23.53
N HIS A 210 7.25 8.41 22.31
CA HIS A 210 8.29 7.48 21.90
C HIS A 210 9.70 8.06 22.01
N LYS A 211 9.92 9.27 21.54
CA LYS A 211 11.24 9.91 21.61
C LYS A 211 11.48 10.64 22.92
N LYS A 212 10.43 10.98 23.67
CA LYS A 212 10.49 11.75 24.95
C LYS A 212 11.21 13.11 24.81
N LYS A 213 11.43 13.55 23.58
CA LYS A 213 12.09 14.83 23.23
C LYS A 213 11.67 15.22 21.82
N ILE A 214 11.34 16.50 21.66
CA ILE A 214 11.04 17.07 20.33
C ILE A 214 12.39 17.53 19.74
N SER A 215 12.85 16.84 18.67
CA SER A 215 14.02 17.30 17.90
C SER A 215 13.71 18.59 17.14
N ASP A 216 14.76 19.33 16.76
CA ASP A 216 14.59 20.58 15.99
C ASP A 216 13.89 20.35 14.64
N ASP A 217 14.15 19.24 13.98
CA ASP A 217 13.46 18.86 12.76
C ASP A 217 11.96 18.65 13.02
N TYR A 218 11.59 17.86 14.03
CA TYR A 218 10.19 17.67 14.39
C TYR A 218 9.50 18.95 14.85
N ARG A 219 10.21 19.81 15.58
CA ARG A 219 9.69 21.13 15.98
C ARG A 219 9.35 21.97 14.76
N LYS A 220 10.24 22.04 13.77
CA LYS A 220 10.00 22.79 12.51
C LYS A 220 8.80 22.25 11.74
N LYS A 221 8.71 20.93 11.58
CA LYS A 221 7.58 20.26 10.91
C LYS A 221 6.27 20.52 11.64
N LEU A 222 6.24 20.35 12.97
CA LEU A 222 5.05 20.58 13.80
C LEU A 222 4.59 22.03 13.76
N LEU A 223 5.51 23.01 13.83
CA LEU A 223 5.17 24.45 13.72
C LEU A 223 4.56 24.76 12.36
N LYS A 224 5.13 24.24 11.28
CA LYS A 224 4.59 24.41 9.94
C LYS A 224 3.16 23.85 9.84
N LEU A 225 2.95 22.61 10.26
CA LEU A 225 1.63 21.96 10.24
C LEU A 225 0.62 22.68 11.15
N ALA A 226 1.04 23.13 12.35
CA ALA A 226 0.18 23.87 13.26
C ALA A 226 -0.31 25.19 12.64
N ASN A 227 0.57 25.91 11.92
CA ASN A 227 0.20 27.12 11.20
C ASN A 227 -0.79 26.82 10.06
N GLU A 228 -0.56 25.78 9.28
CA GLU A 228 -1.46 25.34 8.19
C GLU A 228 -2.84 24.94 8.72
N LEU A 229 -2.92 24.34 9.92
CA LEU A 229 -4.13 23.87 10.54
C LEU A 229 -4.79 24.89 11.50
N PHE A 230 -4.23 26.09 11.61
CA PHE A 230 -4.67 27.11 12.57
C PHE A 230 -4.69 26.63 14.03
N ILE A 231 -3.82 25.67 14.37
CA ILE A 231 -3.67 25.16 15.74
C ILE A 231 -2.86 26.18 16.57
N ALA A 232 -3.32 26.46 17.80
CA ALA A 232 -2.62 27.39 18.68
C ALA A 232 -1.22 26.88 19.05
N ASN A 233 -0.18 27.65 18.70
CA ASN A 233 1.22 27.27 18.83
C ASN A 233 1.76 27.19 20.28
N LYS A 234 0.96 27.52 21.30
CA LYS A 234 1.39 27.60 22.70
C LYS A 234 2.10 26.36 23.25
N LEU A 235 1.73 25.17 22.75
CA LEU A 235 2.33 23.91 23.22
C LEU A 235 3.70 23.60 22.59
N LEU A 236 4.09 24.32 21.52
CA LEU A 236 5.31 24.04 20.77
C LEU A 236 6.45 25.05 21.05
N THR A 237 6.16 26.10 21.83
CA THR A 237 7.08 27.21 22.13
C THR A 237 7.68 27.18 23.55
N THR A 238 7.29 26.23 24.39
CA THR A 238 7.90 26.05 25.72
C THR A 238 9.19 25.25 25.61
N ASP A 239 10.28 25.84 26.09
CA ASP A 239 11.61 25.24 26.23
C ASP A 239 11.63 24.03 27.17
#